data_91400b7b1252bd3269f19d68fdf8ffe2
#
_entry.id   91400b7b1252bd3269f19d68fdf8ffe2
#
_cell.length_a   1.000
_cell.length_b   1.000
_cell.length_c   1.000
_cell.angle_alpha   90.00
_cell.angle_beta   90.00
_cell.angle_gamma   90.00
#
_symmetry.space_group_name_H-M   'P 1'
#
loop_
_entity.id
_entity.type
_entity.pdbx_description
1 polymer ?
#
loop_
_entity_poly.entity_id
_entity_poly.type
_entity_poly.pdbx_seq_one_letter_code
_entity_poly.pdbx_strand_id
1 'polypeptide(L)'
;MRLLKTAFHPDISPADLFPEEILQEGLCPASNLKLIERHAARGIVVKGENILLLFTQRYHDYSLPGGGIDEGEDEIEGLIRELKEETGAAGVRNVKPFARYDEYRPWYKPDADVIHMISHCYTCEIDDELGDTAYESHEVSNGMKPVWMNIHVAIAHNEEVIANSEKKGLSIERETFMLKVIAAELVADMKREA
;
A
#
# COMPACT_ATOMS: atom_id res chain seq x y z
N MET A 1 -4.49 -9.99 -11.25
CA MET A 1 -4.24 -9.88 -9.79
C MET A 1 -5.58 -9.89 -9.05
N ARG A 2 -5.70 -10.58 -7.91
CA ARG A 2 -6.94 -10.70 -7.13
C ARG A 2 -7.24 -9.39 -6.39
N LEU A 3 -8.43 -8.82 -6.57
CA LEU A 3 -8.91 -7.69 -5.78
C LEU A 3 -9.35 -8.19 -4.39
N LEU A 4 -8.78 -7.62 -3.33
CA LEU A 4 -9.13 -7.95 -1.95
C LEU A 4 -10.21 -7.06 -1.39
N LYS A 5 -10.12 -5.77 -1.68
CA LYS A 5 -11.04 -4.77 -1.12
C LYS A 5 -11.09 -3.52 -1.99
N THR A 6 -12.26 -2.92 -2.06
CA THR A 6 -12.45 -1.52 -2.47
C THR A 6 -12.89 -0.74 -1.25
N ALA A 7 -12.14 0.28 -0.87
CA ALA A 7 -12.42 1.14 0.27
C ALA A 7 -12.80 2.55 -0.18
N PHE A 8 -13.68 3.19 0.58
CA PHE A 8 -14.08 4.57 0.37
C PHE A 8 -13.79 5.39 1.62
N HIS A 9 -13.16 6.54 1.44
CA HIS A 9 -13.02 7.50 2.53
C HIS A 9 -14.41 7.93 3.02
N PRO A 10 -14.61 8.21 4.31
CA PRO A 10 -15.92 8.61 4.84
C PRO A 10 -16.57 9.80 4.12
N ASP A 11 -15.78 10.70 3.56
CA ASP A 11 -16.26 11.86 2.80
C ASP A 11 -16.61 11.55 1.33
N ILE A 12 -16.43 10.30 0.88
CA ILE A 12 -16.73 9.86 -0.48
C ILE A 12 -17.87 8.84 -0.44
N SER A 13 -19.01 9.20 -1.00
CA SER A 13 -20.10 8.27 -1.19
C SER A 13 -19.89 7.45 -2.46
N PRO A 14 -19.97 6.11 -2.40
CA PRO A 14 -19.99 5.30 -3.61
C PRO A 14 -21.05 5.72 -4.64
N ALA A 15 -22.21 6.18 -4.17
CA ALA A 15 -23.31 6.66 -5.03
C ALA A 15 -22.93 7.92 -5.82
N ASP A 16 -22.04 8.76 -5.31
CA ASP A 16 -21.55 9.95 -6.02
C ASP A 16 -20.61 9.58 -7.17
N LEU A 17 -19.91 8.45 -7.06
CA LEU A 17 -18.99 7.96 -8.07
C LEU A 17 -19.66 7.00 -9.05
N PHE A 18 -20.60 6.18 -8.56
CA PHE A 18 -21.28 5.10 -9.30
C PHE A 18 -22.81 5.19 -9.07
N PRO A 19 -23.51 6.16 -9.67
CA PRO A 19 -24.96 6.27 -9.53
C PRO A 19 -25.67 5.00 -10.03
N GLU A 20 -26.61 4.47 -9.25
CA GLU A 20 -27.31 3.20 -9.56
C GLU A 20 -28.05 3.21 -10.90
N GLU A 21 -28.53 4.36 -11.34
CA GLU A 21 -29.25 4.53 -12.62
C GLU A 21 -28.39 4.19 -13.85
N ILE A 22 -27.05 4.17 -13.70
CA ILE A 22 -26.10 3.94 -14.80
C ILE A 22 -25.70 2.48 -14.92
N LEU A 23 -25.83 1.69 -13.87
CA LEU A 23 -25.58 0.24 -13.92
C LEU A 23 -26.56 -0.50 -14.82
N GLN A 24 -27.74 0.08 -15.12
CA GLN A 24 -28.78 -0.51 -15.97
C GLN A 24 -28.63 -0.18 -17.47
N GLU A 25 -27.93 0.87 -17.85
CA GLU A 25 -27.89 1.35 -19.25
C GLU A 25 -26.53 1.25 -19.94
N GLY A 26 -25.48 0.77 -19.26
CA GLY A 26 -24.14 0.63 -19.85
C GLY A 26 -23.45 1.96 -20.20
N LEU A 27 -23.95 3.08 -19.69
CA LEU A 27 -23.41 4.42 -19.85
C LEU A 27 -22.40 4.74 -18.74
N CYS A 28 -21.34 5.45 -19.08
CA CYS A 28 -20.35 5.92 -18.09
C CYS A 28 -20.99 6.88 -17.08
N PRO A 29 -20.70 6.79 -15.79
CA PRO A 29 -21.31 7.63 -14.78
C PRO A 29 -21.01 9.11 -15.03
N ALA A 30 -22.05 9.91 -15.12
CA ALA A 30 -21.94 11.35 -15.06
C ALA A 30 -21.88 11.80 -13.58
N SER A 31 -20.85 11.34 -12.84
CA SER A 31 -20.53 12.03 -11.59
C SER A 31 -19.99 13.40 -11.96
N ASN A 32 -20.46 14.46 -11.30
CA ASN A 32 -19.87 15.78 -11.47
C ASN A 32 -18.48 15.89 -10.84
N LEU A 33 -18.01 14.81 -10.18
CA LEU A 33 -16.70 14.73 -9.53
C LEU A 33 -15.63 14.34 -10.55
N LYS A 34 -14.56 15.12 -10.57
CA LYS A 34 -13.39 14.82 -11.38
C LYS A 34 -12.53 13.78 -10.67
N LEU A 35 -12.47 12.59 -11.25
CA LEU A 35 -11.69 11.45 -10.77
C LEU A 35 -10.34 11.41 -11.46
N ILE A 36 -9.27 11.18 -10.68
CA ILE A 36 -7.96 10.77 -11.20
C ILE A 36 -7.61 9.39 -10.69
N GLU A 37 -6.87 8.64 -11.49
CA GLU A 37 -6.38 7.30 -11.14
C GLU A 37 -4.87 7.35 -10.93
N ARG A 38 -4.39 6.66 -9.89
CA ARG A 38 -2.97 6.46 -9.62
C ARG A 38 -2.70 5.01 -9.25
N HIS A 39 -1.71 4.44 -9.91
CA HIS A 39 -1.21 3.11 -9.62
C HIS A 39 -0.01 3.18 -8.67
N ALA A 40 0.07 2.22 -7.77
CA ALA A 40 1.20 2.04 -6.87
C ALA A 40 1.57 0.56 -6.81
N ALA A 41 2.86 0.26 -6.72
CA ALA A 41 3.37 -1.09 -6.49
C ALA A 41 3.89 -1.22 -5.06
N ARG A 42 3.55 -2.32 -4.36
CA ARG A 42 3.91 -2.60 -2.97
C ARG A 42 4.63 -3.93 -2.85
N GLY A 43 5.77 -3.95 -2.18
CA GLY A 43 6.59 -5.14 -1.96
C GLY A 43 6.23 -5.86 -0.67
N ILE A 44 6.07 -7.18 -0.77
CA ILE A 44 5.87 -8.08 0.37
C ILE A 44 7.10 -8.98 0.45
N VAL A 45 7.98 -8.70 1.40
CA VAL A 45 9.19 -9.47 1.65
C VAL A 45 9.11 -10.07 3.04
N VAL A 46 8.94 -11.41 3.12
CA VAL A 46 8.73 -12.14 4.38
C VAL A 46 9.89 -13.08 4.64
N LYS A 47 10.37 -13.11 5.88
CA LYS A 47 11.36 -14.06 6.41
C LYS A 47 10.84 -14.66 7.73
N GLY A 48 10.26 -15.85 7.68
CA GLY A 48 9.57 -16.45 8.81
C GLY A 48 8.35 -15.60 9.24
N GLU A 49 8.32 -15.15 10.49
CA GLU A 49 7.27 -14.24 10.97
C GLU A 49 7.62 -12.75 10.80
N ASN A 50 8.81 -12.44 10.30
CA ASN A 50 9.23 -11.07 10.07
C ASN A 50 8.95 -10.64 8.64
N ILE A 51 8.54 -9.39 8.49
CA ILE A 51 8.29 -8.74 7.22
C ILE A 51 9.08 -7.44 7.15
N LEU A 52 9.58 -7.10 5.96
CA LEU A 52 10.21 -5.81 5.71
C LEU A 52 9.13 -4.73 5.58
N LEU A 53 9.20 -3.72 6.42
CA LEU A 53 8.25 -2.61 6.47
C LEU A 53 9.00 -1.27 6.52
N LEU A 54 8.27 -0.21 6.25
CA LEU A 54 8.67 1.17 6.54
C LEU A 54 8.01 1.61 7.83
N PHE A 55 8.78 2.13 8.76
CA PHE A 55 8.27 2.84 9.93
C PHE A 55 8.33 4.35 9.65
N THR A 56 7.20 5.03 9.79
CA THR A 56 7.10 6.48 9.61
C THR A 56 6.95 7.18 10.96
N GLN A 57 7.98 7.89 11.39
CA GLN A 57 7.99 8.53 12.72
C GLN A 57 6.88 9.58 12.89
N ARG A 58 6.55 10.33 11.83
CA ARG A 58 5.50 11.35 11.86
C ARG A 58 4.13 10.80 12.20
N TYR A 59 3.77 9.65 11.63
CA TYR A 59 2.46 9.00 11.77
C TYR A 59 2.49 7.87 12.78
N HIS A 60 3.69 7.46 13.19
CA HIS A 60 3.96 6.37 14.11
C HIS A 60 3.36 5.03 13.64
N ASP A 61 3.47 4.75 12.36
CA ASP A 61 2.85 3.59 11.71
C ASP A 61 3.83 2.76 10.88
N TYR A 62 3.43 1.54 10.57
CA TYR A 62 4.12 0.62 9.70
C TYR A 62 3.36 0.49 8.36
N SER A 63 4.08 0.55 7.25
CA SER A 63 3.54 0.36 5.90
C SER A 63 4.40 -0.59 5.07
N LEU A 64 3.81 -1.18 4.03
CA LEU A 64 4.55 -1.92 3.01
C LEU A 64 5.44 -0.96 2.20
N PRO A 65 6.69 -1.33 1.91
CA PRO A 65 7.54 -0.55 1.03
C PRO A 65 6.99 -0.54 -0.40
N GLY A 66 7.23 0.57 -1.10
CA GLY A 66 6.77 0.80 -2.45
C GLY A 66 5.95 2.07 -2.60
N GLY A 67 5.86 2.57 -3.81
CA GLY A 67 5.29 3.88 -4.13
C GLY A 67 4.54 3.92 -5.44
N GLY A 68 4.40 5.13 -5.96
CA GLY A 68 3.72 5.37 -7.23
C GLY A 68 4.49 4.82 -8.42
N ILE A 69 3.75 4.32 -9.39
CA ILE A 69 4.27 3.92 -10.69
C ILE A 69 4.26 5.15 -11.58
N ASP A 70 5.38 5.49 -12.19
CA ASP A 70 5.50 6.62 -13.09
C ASP A 70 4.79 6.38 -14.43
N GLU A 71 4.43 7.45 -15.13
CA GLU A 71 3.77 7.34 -16.43
C GLU A 71 4.67 6.59 -17.43
N GLY A 72 4.17 5.45 -17.93
CA GLY A 72 4.90 4.59 -18.89
C GLY A 72 5.92 3.64 -18.24
N GLU A 73 6.06 3.66 -16.91
CA GLU A 73 6.89 2.70 -16.17
C GLU A 73 6.18 1.35 -16.05
N ASP A 74 6.92 0.26 -16.17
CA ASP A 74 6.42 -1.09 -15.88
C ASP A 74 6.21 -1.25 -14.35
N GLU A 75 5.13 -1.94 -13.95
CA GLU A 75 4.80 -2.12 -12.53
C GLU A 75 5.92 -2.79 -11.72
N ILE A 76 6.63 -3.74 -12.32
CA ILE A 76 7.71 -4.48 -11.65
C ILE A 76 8.99 -3.62 -11.59
N GLU A 77 9.26 -2.82 -12.62
CA GLU A 77 10.37 -1.87 -12.61
C GLU A 77 10.14 -0.80 -11.53
N GLY A 78 8.93 -0.25 -11.45
CA GLY A 78 8.54 0.69 -10.39
C GLY A 78 8.67 0.08 -8.99
N LEU A 79 8.22 -1.17 -8.79
CA LEU A 79 8.40 -1.88 -7.54
C LEU A 79 9.87 -2.02 -7.14
N ILE A 80 10.72 -2.42 -8.08
CA ILE A 80 12.16 -2.61 -7.83
C ILE A 80 12.84 -1.28 -7.48
N ARG A 81 12.51 -0.20 -8.20
CA ARG A 81 13.00 1.15 -7.94
C ARG A 81 12.64 1.59 -6.52
N GLU A 82 11.37 1.52 -6.16
CA GLU A 82 10.87 1.91 -4.84
C GLU A 82 11.49 1.09 -3.70
N LEU A 83 11.54 -0.24 -3.85
CA LEU A 83 12.19 -1.11 -2.86
C LEU A 83 13.65 -0.71 -2.62
N LYS A 84 14.38 -0.37 -3.69
CA LYS A 84 15.76 0.07 -3.59
C LYS A 84 15.88 1.43 -2.90
N GLU A 85 15.05 2.39 -3.29
CA GLU A 85 15.07 3.77 -2.77
C GLU A 85 14.67 3.82 -1.30
N GLU A 86 13.57 3.16 -0.93
CA GLU A 86 13.00 3.22 0.42
C GLU A 86 13.69 2.28 1.42
N THR A 87 14.23 1.13 0.96
CA THR A 87 14.77 0.12 1.88
C THR A 87 16.23 -0.22 1.66
N GLY A 88 16.84 0.25 0.56
CA GLY A 88 18.18 -0.19 0.17
C GLY A 88 18.21 -1.64 -0.33
N ALA A 89 17.06 -2.24 -0.63
CA ALA A 89 17.00 -3.62 -1.11
C ALA A 89 17.75 -3.81 -2.42
N ALA A 90 18.48 -4.91 -2.52
CA ALA A 90 19.16 -5.37 -3.73
C ALA A 90 18.72 -6.80 -4.08
N GLY A 91 19.03 -7.25 -5.31
CA GLY A 91 18.76 -8.62 -5.74
C GLY A 91 17.29 -9.01 -5.73
N VAL A 92 16.40 -8.06 -6.01
CA VAL A 92 14.93 -8.33 -6.07
C VAL A 92 14.67 -9.39 -7.12
N ARG A 93 14.04 -10.49 -6.70
CA ARG A 93 13.78 -11.66 -7.53
C ARG A 93 12.50 -12.39 -7.10
N ASN A 94 12.07 -13.36 -7.90
CA ASN A 94 10.88 -14.17 -7.64
C ASN A 94 9.61 -13.34 -7.41
N VAL A 95 9.50 -12.20 -8.13
CA VAL A 95 8.36 -11.30 -8.03
C VAL A 95 7.10 -11.99 -8.54
N LYS A 96 6.09 -12.09 -7.68
CA LYS A 96 4.81 -12.72 -8.01
C LYS A 96 3.66 -11.82 -7.58
N PRO A 97 2.62 -11.66 -8.43
CA PRO A 97 1.44 -10.92 -8.05
C PRO A 97 0.73 -11.60 -6.86
N PHE A 98 0.43 -10.82 -5.84
CA PHE A 98 -0.28 -11.29 -4.66
C PHE A 98 -1.73 -10.81 -4.66
N ALA A 99 -1.95 -9.51 -4.55
CA ALA A 99 -3.28 -8.94 -4.46
C ALA A 99 -3.33 -7.46 -4.83
N ARG A 100 -4.55 -6.97 -5.10
CA ARG A 100 -4.84 -5.56 -5.36
C ARG A 100 -5.77 -5.01 -4.28
N TYR A 101 -5.54 -3.78 -3.86
CA TYR A 101 -6.39 -3.00 -2.99
C TYR A 101 -6.72 -1.67 -3.65
N ASP A 102 -8.00 -1.35 -3.76
CA ASP A 102 -8.49 -0.11 -4.35
C ASP A 102 -9.02 0.82 -3.27
N GLU A 103 -8.74 2.12 -3.40
CA GLU A 103 -9.10 3.14 -2.42
C GLU A 103 -9.57 4.42 -3.11
N TYR A 104 -10.75 4.88 -2.76
CA TYR A 104 -11.28 6.18 -3.19
C TYR A 104 -11.21 7.16 -2.02
N ARG A 105 -10.56 8.32 -2.24
CA ARG A 105 -10.42 9.35 -1.21
C ARG A 105 -10.38 10.74 -1.82
N PRO A 106 -10.68 11.79 -1.03
CA PRO A 106 -10.55 13.16 -1.48
C PRO A 106 -9.14 13.45 -2.00
N TRP A 107 -9.06 14.21 -3.10
CA TRP A 107 -7.80 14.68 -3.64
C TRP A 107 -7.53 16.11 -3.16
N TYR A 108 -6.31 16.39 -2.79
CA TYR A 108 -5.94 17.67 -2.15
C TYR A 108 -5.47 18.74 -3.14
N LYS A 109 -5.23 18.37 -4.41
CA LYS A 109 -4.84 19.32 -5.45
C LYS A 109 -6.07 19.76 -6.27
N PRO A 110 -6.01 20.95 -6.93
CA PRO A 110 -7.17 21.53 -7.62
C PRO A 110 -7.48 20.88 -8.97
N ASP A 111 -6.72 19.90 -9.39
CA ASP A 111 -6.84 19.21 -10.68
C ASP A 111 -7.89 18.09 -10.69
N ALA A 112 -8.33 17.65 -9.51
CA ALA A 112 -9.41 16.65 -9.35
C ALA A 112 -10.10 16.81 -7.99
N ASP A 113 -11.21 16.08 -7.81
CA ASP A 113 -11.97 16.03 -6.55
C ASP A 113 -11.65 14.75 -5.77
N VAL A 114 -11.50 13.64 -6.51
CA VAL A 114 -11.30 12.30 -5.95
C VAL A 114 -10.11 11.62 -6.62
N ILE A 115 -9.32 10.92 -5.82
CA ILE A 115 -8.31 9.99 -6.32
C ILE A 115 -8.77 8.55 -6.13
N HIS A 116 -8.70 7.74 -7.19
CA HIS A 116 -8.73 6.29 -7.16
C HIS A 116 -7.30 5.76 -7.09
N MET A 117 -6.87 5.34 -5.91
CA MET A 117 -5.57 4.72 -5.70
C MET A 117 -5.67 3.22 -5.86
N ILE A 118 -4.92 2.65 -6.80
CA ILE A 118 -4.86 1.23 -7.08
C ILE A 118 -3.50 0.71 -6.59
N SER A 119 -3.50 -0.07 -5.52
CA SER A 119 -2.28 -0.64 -4.94
C SER A 119 -2.11 -2.08 -5.40
N HIS A 120 -1.11 -2.34 -6.23
CA HIS A 120 -0.70 -3.66 -6.68
C HIS A 120 0.35 -4.22 -5.73
N CYS A 121 0.04 -5.33 -5.04
CA CYS A 121 0.93 -5.94 -4.06
C CYS A 121 1.58 -7.20 -4.64
N TYR A 122 2.89 -7.30 -4.49
CA TYR A 122 3.71 -8.39 -5.00
C TYR A 122 4.53 -9.02 -3.89
N THR A 123 4.58 -10.33 -3.84
CA THR A 123 5.59 -11.04 -3.05
C THR A 123 6.89 -11.04 -3.83
N CYS A 124 8.01 -10.87 -3.13
CA CYS A 124 9.33 -10.98 -3.72
C CYS A 124 10.38 -11.40 -2.68
N GLU A 125 11.54 -11.78 -3.18
CA GLU A 125 12.73 -12.01 -2.39
C GLU A 125 13.76 -10.92 -2.68
N ILE A 126 14.61 -10.64 -1.70
CA ILE A 126 15.73 -9.70 -1.80
C ILE A 126 16.99 -10.35 -1.24
N ASP A 127 18.12 -9.71 -1.41
CA ASP A 127 19.34 -10.11 -0.74
C ASP A 127 19.23 -9.89 0.79
N ASP A 128 20.11 -10.55 1.56
CA ASP A 128 19.99 -10.54 3.02
C ASP A 128 20.35 -9.19 3.64
N GLU A 129 21.24 -8.45 3.02
CA GLU A 129 21.71 -7.15 3.49
C GLU A 129 20.98 -6.03 2.75
N LEU A 130 20.52 -5.04 3.51
CA LEU A 130 19.98 -3.80 2.97
C LEU A 130 21.12 -2.79 2.81
N GLY A 131 21.16 -2.12 1.66
CA GLY A 131 22.08 -1.04 1.38
C GLY A 131 21.59 0.32 1.88
N ASP A 132 22.16 1.38 1.32
CA ASP A 132 21.75 2.75 1.60
C ASP A 132 20.40 3.06 0.94
N THR A 133 19.58 3.84 1.63
CA THR A 133 18.31 4.36 1.13
C THR A 133 18.51 5.67 0.35
N ALA A 134 17.59 5.97 -0.57
CA ALA A 134 17.60 7.18 -1.39
C ALA A 134 16.26 7.92 -1.29
N TYR A 135 15.88 8.30 -0.08
CA TYR A 135 14.62 8.91 0.24
C TYR A 135 14.35 10.22 -0.49
N GLU A 136 13.10 10.43 -0.87
CA GLU A 136 12.60 11.72 -1.28
C GLU A 136 12.53 12.70 -0.09
N SER A 137 12.47 14.01 -0.37
CA SER A 137 12.47 15.05 0.67
C SER A 137 11.30 14.92 1.66
N HIS A 138 10.14 14.46 1.21
CA HIS A 138 8.99 14.26 2.07
C HIS A 138 9.12 13.02 2.97
N GLU A 139 9.80 11.97 2.53
CA GLU A 139 10.08 10.77 3.30
C GLU A 139 11.08 11.03 4.42
N VAL A 140 12.15 11.78 4.08
CA VAL A 140 13.10 12.30 5.07
C VAL A 140 12.39 13.13 6.13
N SER A 141 11.51 14.06 5.72
CA SER A 141 10.78 14.94 6.65
C SER A 141 9.78 14.18 7.53
N ASN A 142 9.26 13.06 7.06
CA ASN A 142 8.37 12.16 7.81
C ASN A 142 9.14 11.20 8.74
N GLY A 143 10.47 11.14 8.65
CA GLY A 143 11.31 10.24 9.43
C GLY A 143 11.08 8.78 9.09
N MET A 144 10.98 8.47 7.78
CA MET A 144 10.78 7.13 7.29
C MET A 144 12.07 6.29 7.40
N LYS A 145 11.94 5.02 7.74
CA LYS A 145 13.06 4.08 7.80
C LYS A 145 12.61 2.63 7.59
N PRO A 146 13.42 1.80 6.90
CA PRO A 146 13.14 0.39 6.74
C PRO A 146 13.39 -0.36 8.05
N VAL A 147 12.53 -1.31 8.35
CA VAL A 147 12.64 -2.18 9.53
C VAL A 147 12.17 -3.59 9.22
N TRP A 148 12.88 -4.59 9.72
CA TRP A 148 12.37 -5.94 9.84
C TRP A 148 11.55 -6.05 11.13
N MET A 149 10.27 -6.38 11.00
CA MET A 149 9.35 -6.42 12.14
C MET A 149 8.53 -7.72 12.12
N ASN A 150 8.28 -8.30 13.30
CA ASN A 150 7.31 -9.37 13.40
C ASN A 150 5.93 -8.85 12.97
N ILE A 151 5.30 -9.55 12.02
CA ILE A 151 4.07 -9.07 11.37
C ILE A 151 2.92 -8.87 12.37
N HIS A 152 2.80 -9.73 13.39
CA HIS A 152 1.75 -9.62 14.39
C HIS A 152 1.96 -8.43 15.32
N VAL A 153 3.23 -8.10 15.62
CA VAL A 153 3.58 -6.90 16.39
C VAL A 153 3.27 -5.64 15.58
N ALA A 154 3.59 -5.62 14.28
CA ALA A 154 3.27 -4.49 13.41
C ALA A 154 1.75 -4.28 13.28
N ILE A 155 0.97 -5.35 13.14
CA ILE A 155 -0.51 -5.28 13.11
C ILE A 155 -1.04 -4.68 14.41
N ALA A 156 -0.63 -5.22 15.57
CA ALA A 156 -1.11 -4.73 16.87
C ALA A 156 -0.75 -3.25 17.10
N HIS A 157 0.46 -2.85 16.70
CA HIS A 157 0.90 -1.46 16.78
C HIS A 157 0.03 -0.54 15.92
N ASN A 158 -0.20 -0.89 14.65
CA ASN A 158 -1.03 -0.08 13.77
C ASN A 158 -2.48 0.01 14.26
N GLU A 159 -3.04 -1.08 14.81
CA GLU A 159 -4.37 -1.07 15.40
C GLU A 159 -4.46 -0.11 16.60
N GLU A 160 -3.43 -0.07 17.44
CA GLU A 160 -3.34 0.89 18.54
C GLU A 160 -3.29 2.33 18.06
N VAL A 161 -2.50 2.60 17.00
CA VAL A 161 -2.44 3.94 16.37
C VAL A 161 -3.78 4.32 15.75
N ILE A 162 -4.46 3.40 15.05
CA ILE A 162 -5.80 3.65 14.49
C ILE A 162 -6.79 4.04 15.59
N ALA A 163 -6.75 3.36 16.73
CA ALA A 163 -7.69 3.57 17.81
C ALA A 163 -7.43 4.87 18.60
N ASN A 164 -6.16 5.27 18.77
CA ASN A 164 -5.77 6.27 19.78
C ASN A 164 -5.10 7.52 19.21
N SER A 165 -4.66 7.53 17.94
CA SER A 165 -3.90 8.65 17.38
C SER A 165 -4.76 9.56 16.52
N GLU A 166 -4.76 10.85 16.82
CA GLU A 166 -5.33 11.89 15.96
C GLU A 166 -4.45 12.21 14.74
N LYS A 167 -3.17 11.79 14.78
CA LYS A 167 -2.17 12.05 13.72
C LYS A 167 -1.98 10.88 12.76
N LYS A 168 -2.87 9.88 12.80
CA LYS A 168 -2.76 8.72 11.94
C LYS A 168 -2.74 9.10 10.44
N GLY A 169 -1.89 8.42 9.68
CA GLY A 169 -1.82 8.57 8.24
C GLY A 169 -3.07 8.04 7.54
N LEU A 170 -3.41 8.57 6.37
CA LEU A 170 -4.59 8.13 5.60
C LEU A 170 -4.47 6.68 5.13
N SER A 171 -3.26 6.14 4.99
CA SER A 171 -3.00 4.79 4.49
C SER A 171 -3.03 3.70 5.55
N ILE A 172 -2.99 4.05 6.85
CA ILE A 172 -2.78 3.07 7.93
C ILE A 172 -3.85 1.95 7.96
N GLU A 173 -5.10 2.27 7.62
CA GLU A 173 -6.17 1.27 7.60
C GLU A 173 -5.97 0.25 6.46
N ARG A 174 -5.54 0.71 5.28
CA ARG A 174 -5.15 -0.15 4.16
C ARG A 174 -3.96 -1.03 4.55
N GLU A 175 -2.90 -0.42 5.09
CA GLU A 175 -1.68 -1.13 5.48
C GLU A 175 -1.98 -2.21 6.52
N THR A 176 -2.76 -1.87 7.56
CA THR A 176 -3.15 -2.83 8.60
C THR A 176 -3.99 -3.98 8.04
N PHE A 177 -4.93 -3.68 7.12
CA PHE A 177 -5.70 -4.71 6.43
C PHE A 177 -4.80 -5.63 5.62
N MET A 178 -3.87 -5.08 4.84
CA MET A 178 -2.94 -5.86 4.04
C MET A 178 -2.04 -6.74 4.91
N LEU A 179 -1.48 -6.22 6.00
CA LEU A 179 -0.67 -6.99 6.95
C LEU A 179 -1.45 -8.18 7.53
N LYS A 180 -2.74 -8.02 7.86
CA LYS A 180 -3.58 -9.12 8.33
C LYS A 180 -3.77 -10.21 7.27
N VAL A 181 -3.99 -9.85 6.02
CA VAL A 181 -4.12 -10.80 4.91
C VAL A 181 -2.80 -11.55 4.69
N ILE A 182 -1.67 -10.82 4.68
CA ILE A 182 -0.33 -11.40 4.54
C ILE A 182 -0.04 -12.38 5.68
N ALA A 183 -0.35 -12.01 6.93
CA ALA A 183 -0.16 -12.89 8.09
C ALA A 183 -0.97 -14.18 7.96
N ALA A 184 -2.21 -14.08 7.51
CA ALA A 184 -3.10 -15.24 7.37
C ALA A 184 -2.71 -16.16 6.21
N GLU A 185 -2.26 -15.61 5.07
CA GLU A 185 -2.04 -16.40 3.86
C GLU A 185 -0.58 -16.85 3.69
N LEU A 186 0.40 -16.01 4.06
CA LEU A 186 1.81 -16.32 3.80
C LEU A 186 2.54 -16.82 5.06
N VAL A 187 2.27 -16.21 6.24
CA VAL A 187 2.99 -16.57 7.46
C VAL A 187 2.39 -17.82 8.14
N ALA A 188 1.06 -17.97 8.08
CA ALA A 188 0.41 -19.17 8.63
C ALA A 188 0.74 -20.43 7.84
N ASP A 189 0.91 -20.35 6.52
CA ASP A 189 1.24 -21.51 5.67
C ASP A 189 2.68 -21.98 5.89
N MET A 190 3.64 -21.08 6.12
CA MET A 190 5.01 -21.46 6.47
C MET A 190 5.10 -22.28 7.77
N LYS A 191 4.15 -22.11 8.71
CA LYS A 191 4.08 -22.91 9.94
C LYS A 191 3.55 -24.33 9.72
N ARG A 192 2.89 -24.58 8.59
CA ARG A 192 2.35 -25.91 8.25
C ARG A 192 3.34 -26.78 7.47
N GLU A 193 4.34 -26.14 6.86
CA GLU A 193 5.37 -26.80 6.05
C GLU A 193 6.67 -27.05 6.83
N ALA A 194 6.83 -26.48 8.03
CA ALA A 194 7.98 -26.65 8.92
C ALA A 194 7.72 -27.71 9.98
#